data_6c0feb9df6cd9cdcffce68370255eaa4
#
_entry.id   6c0feb9df6cd9cdcffce68370255eaa4
#
_cell.length_a   1.000
_cell.length_b   1.000
_cell.length_c   1.000
_cell.angle_alpha   90.00
_cell.angle_beta   90.00
_cell.angle_gamma   90.00
#
_symmetry.space_group_name_H-M   'P 1'
#
loop_
_entity.id
_entity.type
_entity.pdbx_description
1 polymer ?
#
loop_
_entity_poly.entity_id
_entity_poly.type
_entity_poly.pdbx_seq_one_letter_code
_entity_poly.pdbx_strand_id
1 'polypeptide(L)'
;MKKTILITGAGGFIGSHVLELLKGDYEIFALFHNAPSKSFGVHVLVGNLANDISHLLPRKIDLVLHLAQSNFYRDPVNNGKDIFDINTLSTFNLLNWAKKAGAQKFIYSSTANVYEPTSETLTEISMVKPMSLYAASKASAEIFVGQFSRDFHTSILRVFTVYGPMQKNMLIAQMIERLQNSDEISLAGGQGIFLTPLYISDAAQLMLQLLDSFDYESGDVFNLCGSQKTSLAEIVSILAQILEVKPNLLITDGTPSSLIGSPKKILELLNYSNLTSLQEGLELSANV
;
A
#
# COMPACT_ATOMS: atom_id res chain seq x y z
N MET A 1 7.14 -29.39 -1.64
CA MET A 1 7.38 -28.36 -2.70
C MET A 1 7.14 -27.02 -2.07
N LYS A 2 7.92 -25.98 -2.45
CA LYS A 2 7.65 -24.61 -2.03
C LYS A 2 6.33 -24.15 -2.65
N LYS A 3 5.57 -23.31 -1.94
CA LYS A 3 4.42 -22.63 -2.54
C LYS A 3 4.91 -21.62 -3.58
N THR A 4 4.17 -21.50 -4.67
CA THR A 4 4.46 -20.51 -5.72
C THR A 4 3.66 -19.23 -5.46
N ILE A 5 4.31 -18.05 -5.61
CA ILE A 5 3.66 -16.76 -5.43
C ILE A 5 3.94 -15.82 -6.60
N LEU A 6 2.90 -15.15 -7.09
CA LEU A 6 3.02 -13.99 -7.97
C LEU A 6 2.92 -12.70 -7.17
N ILE A 7 3.91 -11.82 -7.31
CA ILE A 7 3.89 -10.46 -6.78
C ILE A 7 3.87 -9.48 -7.93
N THR A 8 2.80 -8.70 -8.07
CA THR A 8 2.76 -7.59 -9.03
C THR A 8 3.12 -6.29 -8.34
N GLY A 9 3.68 -5.33 -9.06
CA GLY A 9 4.19 -4.10 -8.43
C GLY A 9 5.46 -4.35 -7.61
N ALA A 10 6.20 -5.41 -7.91
CA ALA A 10 7.39 -5.87 -7.21
C ALA A 10 8.52 -4.82 -7.15
N GLY A 11 8.59 -3.90 -8.13
CA GLY A 11 9.54 -2.79 -8.15
C GLY A 11 9.07 -1.55 -7.41
N GLY A 12 7.85 -1.55 -6.85
CA GLY A 12 7.32 -0.45 -6.05
C GLY A 12 7.88 -0.43 -4.63
N PHE A 13 7.57 0.64 -3.88
CA PHE A 13 8.05 0.83 -2.52
C PHE A 13 7.70 -0.35 -1.61
N ILE A 14 6.43 -0.74 -1.52
CA ILE A 14 6.00 -1.88 -0.69
C ILE A 14 6.50 -3.21 -1.29
N GLY A 15 6.37 -3.37 -2.62
CA GLY A 15 6.73 -4.62 -3.29
C GLY A 15 8.20 -5.01 -3.13
N SER A 16 9.12 -4.05 -3.17
CA SER A 16 10.56 -4.31 -2.97
C SER A 16 10.88 -4.79 -1.56
N HIS A 17 10.22 -4.24 -0.53
CA HIS A 17 10.39 -4.68 0.86
C HIS A 17 9.79 -6.07 1.10
N VAL A 18 8.61 -6.34 0.51
CA VAL A 18 8.01 -7.69 0.56
C VAL A 18 8.93 -8.71 -0.09
N LEU A 19 9.53 -8.41 -1.25
CA LEU A 19 10.47 -9.31 -1.92
C LEU A 19 11.71 -9.63 -1.05
N GLU A 20 12.20 -8.66 -0.31
CA GLU A 20 13.36 -8.85 0.57
C GLU A 20 13.05 -9.80 1.74
N LEU A 21 11.83 -9.74 2.28
CA LEU A 21 11.39 -10.59 3.39
C LEU A 21 11.02 -12.03 2.96
N LEU A 22 10.52 -12.22 1.72
CA LEU A 22 10.07 -13.52 1.21
C LEU A 22 11.19 -14.52 0.85
N LYS A 23 12.45 -14.16 1.03
CA LYS A 23 13.58 -14.99 0.62
C LYS A 23 13.57 -16.35 1.33
N GLY A 24 13.47 -17.42 0.55
CA GLY A 24 13.70 -18.81 0.99
C GLY A 24 12.45 -19.69 1.07
N ASP A 25 11.28 -19.16 1.39
CA ASP A 25 10.09 -19.94 1.68
C ASP A 25 9.20 -20.24 0.47
N TYR A 26 9.32 -19.39 -0.58
CA TYR A 26 8.49 -19.44 -1.76
C TYR A 26 9.30 -19.58 -3.05
N GLU A 27 8.66 -20.10 -4.09
CA GLU A 27 9.05 -19.91 -5.49
C GLU A 27 8.36 -18.65 -5.99
N ILE A 28 9.13 -17.57 -6.19
CA ILE A 28 8.59 -16.22 -6.39
C ILE A 28 8.64 -15.83 -7.87
N PHE A 29 7.49 -15.46 -8.41
CA PHE A 29 7.34 -14.77 -9.70
C PHE A 29 7.08 -13.29 -9.43
N ALA A 30 8.03 -12.43 -9.76
CA ALA A 30 7.94 -11.00 -9.48
C ALA A 30 7.71 -10.22 -10.78
N LEU A 31 6.55 -9.57 -10.89
CA LEU A 31 6.20 -8.76 -12.07
C LEU A 31 6.60 -7.30 -11.85
N PHE A 32 7.51 -6.86 -12.71
CA PHE A 32 8.01 -5.49 -12.81
C PHE A 32 7.45 -4.80 -14.06
N HIS A 33 7.24 -3.48 -13.99
CA HIS A 33 6.93 -2.69 -15.18
C HIS A 33 8.15 -2.55 -16.09
N ASN A 34 9.32 -2.27 -15.50
CA ASN A 34 10.63 -2.21 -16.17
C ASN A 34 11.57 -3.22 -15.52
N ALA A 35 12.54 -3.73 -16.30
CA ALA A 35 13.53 -4.67 -15.78
C ALA A 35 14.27 -4.07 -14.56
N PRO A 36 14.37 -4.81 -13.44
CA PRO A 36 15.06 -4.33 -12.26
C PRO A 36 16.56 -4.25 -12.49
N SER A 37 17.22 -3.27 -11.90
CA SER A 37 18.67 -3.06 -11.98
C SER A 37 19.47 -4.02 -11.12
N LYS A 38 18.85 -4.61 -10.08
CA LYS A 38 19.47 -5.60 -9.17
C LYS A 38 18.80 -6.96 -9.29
N SER A 39 19.56 -8.03 -9.04
CA SER A 39 19.01 -9.38 -8.94
C SER A 39 18.32 -9.59 -7.59
N PHE A 40 17.16 -10.21 -7.62
CA PHE A 40 16.41 -10.56 -6.40
C PHE A 40 16.43 -12.08 -6.10
N GLY A 41 17.03 -12.90 -6.98
CA GLY A 41 17.00 -14.36 -6.81
C GLY A 41 15.61 -14.96 -6.99
N VAL A 42 14.76 -14.35 -7.83
CA VAL A 42 13.38 -14.71 -8.13
C VAL A 42 13.17 -14.83 -9.64
N HIS A 43 12.05 -15.41 -10.08
CA HIS A 43 11.64 -15.35 -11.49
C HIS A 43 11.15 -13.95 -11.83
N VAL A 44 11.96 -13.20 -12.57
CA VAL A 44 11.65 -11.84 -13.00
C VAL A 44 10.75 -11.87 -14.22
N LEU A 45 9.56 -11.30 -14.12
CA LEU A 45 8.66 -11.03 -15.22
C LEU A 45 8.66 -9.53 -15.51
N VAL A 46 8.71 -9.15 -16.78
CA VAL A 46 8.68 -7.72 -17.17
C VAL A 46 7.50 -7.50 -18.10
N GLY A 47 6.58 -6.64 -17.70
CA GLY A 47 5.37 -6.37 -18.48
C GLY A 47 4.55 -5.20 -17.97
N ASN A 48 3.78 -4.59 -18.88
CA ASN A 48 2.84 -3.53 -18.56
C ASN A 48 1.44 -4.14 -18.38
N LEU A 49 0.87 -4.00 -17.19
CA LEU A 49 -0.46 -4.49 -16.85
C LEU A 49 -1.60 -3.86 -17.66
N ALA A 50 -1.38 -2.75 -18.35
CA ALA A 50 -2.35 -2.21 -19.30
C ALA A 50 -2.49 -3.07 -20.58
N ASN A 51 -1.57 -4.00 -20.80
CA ASN A 51 -1.56 -4.90 -21.95
C ASN A 51 -1.91 -6.35 -21.53
N ASP A 52 -2.13 -7.22 -22.51
CA ASP A 52 -2.21 -8.65 -22.24
C ASP A 52 -0.84 -9.22 -21.90
N ILE A 53 -0.67 -9.62 -20.65
CA ILE A 53 0.55 -10.25 -20.12
C ILE A 53 0.38 -11.74 -19.85
N SER A 54 -0.72 -12.35 -20.29
CA SER A 54 -1.05 -13.76 -20.00
C SER A 54 0.07 -14.74 -20.39
N HIS A 55 0.80 -14.42 -21.47
CA HIS A 55 1.94 -15.20 -21.96
C HIS A 55 3.18 -15.17 -21.04
N LEU A 56 3.27 -14.19 -20.13
CA LEU A 56 4.37 -14.05 -19.16
C LEU A 56 4.06 -14.80 -17.87
N LEU A 57 2.79 -15.02 -17.55
CA LEU A 57 2.35 -15.55 -16.28
C LEU A 57 2.54 -17.06 -16.18
N PRO A 58 2.91 -17.62 -15.01
CA PRO A 58 3.09 -19.05 -14.84
C PRO A 58 1.76 -19.81 -15.06
N ARG A 59 1.86 -21.06 -15.50
CA ARG A 59 0.69 -21.92 -15.75
C ARG A 59 -0.02 -22.35 -14.46
N LYS A 60 0.70 -22.38 -13.33
CA LYS A 60 0.20 -22.72 -12.00
C LYS A 60 0.71 -21.71 -11.01
N ILE A 61 -0.11 -21.34 -10.05
CA ILE A 61 0.23 -20.43 -8.97
C ILE A 61 -0.59 -20.79 -7.72
N ASP A 62 0.02 -20.73 -6.55
CA ASP A 62 -0.68 -20.95 -5.28
C ASP A 62 -1.22 -19.64 -4.70
N LEU A 63 -0.40 -18.59 -4.74
CA LEU A 63 -0.68 -17.31 -4.08
C LEU A 63 -0.46 -16.13 -5.03
N VAL A 64 -1.28 -15.09 -4.89
CA VAL A 64 -1.11 -13.83 -5.61
C VAL A 64 -1.14 -12.67 -4.61
N LEU A 65 -0.11 -11.82 -4.63
CA LEU A 65 -0.08 -10.54 -3.95
C LEU A 65 -0.06 -9.42 -5.00
N HIS A 66 -1.21 -8.79 -5.19
CA HIS A 66 -1.40 -7.78 -6.22
C HIS A 66 -1.22 -6.37 -5.64
N LEU A 67 0.01 -5.82 -5.75
CA LEU A 67 0.41 -4.50 -5.26
C LEU A 67 0.50 -3.44 -6.37
N ALA A 68 0.44 -3.84 -7.63
CA ALA A 68 0.57 -2.92 -8.75
C ALA A 68 -0.57 -1.90 -8.79
N GLN A 69 -0.22 -0.68 -9.16
CA GLN A 69 -1.16 0.41 -9.42
C GLN A 69 -0.60 1.34 -10.50
N SER A 70 -1.46 2.17 -11.10
CA SER A 70 -1.04 3.22 -12.02
C SER A 70 -0.11 4.22 -11.33
N ASN A 71 0.95 4.62 -12.02
CA ASN A 71 1.85 5.68 -11.55
C ASN A 71 1.24 7.09 -11.74
N PHE A 72 0.19 7.20 -12.53
CA PHE A 72 -0.47 8.47 -12.87
C PHE A 72 -1.66 8.82 -11.97
N TYR A 73 -1.79 8.18 -10.81
CA TYR A 73 -2.93 8.35 -9.91
C TYR A 73 -3.15 9.81 -9.44
N ARG A 74 -2.14 10.69 -9.56
CA ARG A 74 -2.22 12.13 -9.22
C ARG A 74 -2.56 13.02 -10.41
N ASP A 75 -2.54 12.50 -11.64
CA ASP A 75 -2.92 13.23 -12.86
C ASP A 75 -4.03 12.47 -13.64
N PRO A 76 -5.24 12.40 -13.08
CA PRO A 76 -6.34 11.65 -13.68
C PRO A 76 -6.90 12.30 -14.94
N VAL A 77 -6.69 13.59 -15.13
CA VAL A 77 -7.25 14.33 -16.31
C VAL A 77 -6.64 13.82 -17.60
N ASN A 78 -5.31 13.63 -17.62
CA ASN A 78 -4.60 13.20 -18.81
C ASN A 78 -4.43 11.67 -18.89
N ASN A 79 -4.53 10.97 -17.76
CA ASN A 79 -4.16 9.56 -17.64
C ASN A 79 -5.31 8.67 -17.11
N GLY A 80 -6.56 9.10 -17.25
CA GLY A 80 -7.71 8.34 -16.73
C GLY A 80 -7.81 6.92 -17.30
N LYS A 81 -7.47 6.74 -18.58
CA LYS A 81 -7.44 5.40 -19.21
C LYS A 81 -6.40 4.50 -18.58
N ASP A 82 -5.18 4.99 -18.34
CA ASP A 82 -4.12 4.22 -17.67
C ASP A 82 -4.53 3.81 -16.25
N ILE A 83 -5.14 4.73 -15.50
CA ILE A 83 -5.65 4.45 -14.15
C ILE A 83 -6.69 3.32 -14.19
N PHE A 84 -7.62 3.36 -15.14
CA PHE A 84 -8.63 2.31 -15.30
C PHE A 84 -7.99 0.97 -15.73
N ASP A 85 -7.15 0.99 -16.76
CA ASP A 85 -6.51 -0.21 -17.30
C ASP A 85 -5.64 -0.92 -16.26
N ILE A 86 -4.83 -0.16 -15.50
CA ILE A 86 -3.92 -0.73 -14.51
C ILE A 86 -4.64 -1.10 -13.21
N ASN A 87 -5.52 -0.26 -12.68
CA ASN A 87 -6.09 -0.52 -11.35
C ASN A 87 -7.33 -1.42 -11.40
N THR A 88 -8.13 -1.35 -12.47
CA THR A 88 -9.40 -2.07 -12.56
C THR A 88 -9.35 -3.24 -13.53
N LEU A 89 -9.05 -2.98 -14.80
CA LEU A 89 -9.10 -4.00 -15.84
C LEU A 89 -8.01 -5.06 -15.62
N SER A 90 -6.79 -4.65 -15.28
CA SER A 90 -5.72 -5.61 -15.01
C SER A 90 -6.02 -6.49 -13.79
N THR A 91 -6.62 -5.92 -12.74
CA THR A 91 -7.05 -6.69 -11.56
C THR A 91 -8.05 -7.76 -11.96
N PHE A 92 -9.06 -7.41 -12.76
CA PHE A 92 -10.03 -8.38 -13.28
C PHE A 92 -9.36 -9.47 -14.12
N ASN A 93 -8.42 -9.11 -15.00
CA ASN A 93 -7.69 -10.07 -15.83
C ASN A 93 -6.82 -11.01 -14.98
N LEU A 94 -6.14 -10.50 -13.95
CA LEU A 94 -5.34 -11.29 -13.02
C LEU A 94 -6.21 -12.25 -12.18
N LEU A 95 -7.39 -11.83 -11.74
CA LEU A 95 -8.34 -12.70 -11.04
C LEU A 95 -8.77 -13.87 -11.93
N ASN A 96 -9.13 -13.61 -13.19
CA ASN A 96 -9.49 -14.66 -14.16
C ASN A 96 -8.32 -15.62 -14.45
N TRP A 97 -7.11 -15.08 -14.59
CA TRP A 97 -5.92 -15.90 -14.75
C TRP A 97 -5.65 -16.73 -13.48
N ALA A 98 -5.68 -16.14 -12.30
CA ALA A 98 -5.43 -16.81 -11.03
C ALA A 98 -6.38 -17.99 -10.83
N LYS A 99 -7.68 -17.84 -11.17
CA LYS A 99 -8.66 -18.92 -11.16
C LYS A 99 -8.25 -20.08 -12.07
N LYS A 100 -7.82 -19.78 -13.30
CA LYS A 100 -7.39 -20.81 -14.27
C LYS A 100 -6.05 -21.46 -13.87
N ALA A 101 -5.17 -20.71 -13.20
CA ALA A 101 -3.87 -21.18 -12.72
C ALA A 101 -3.95 -21.99 -11.41
N GLY A 102 -5.13 -22.08 -10.79
CA GLY A 102 -5.38 -22.86 -9.57
C GLY A 102 -4.94 -22.15 -8.31
N ALA A 103 -4.95 -20.80 -8.29
CA ALA A 103 -4.64 -20.02 -7.10
C ALA A 103 -5.52 -20.42 -5.90
N GLN A 104 -4.90 -20.53 -4.74
CA GLN A 104 -5.58 -20.78 -3.48
C GLN A 104 -5.94 -19.46 -2.78
N LYS A 105 -5.13 -18.40 -3.00
CA LYS A 105 -5.32 -17.09 -2.38
C LYS A 105 -4.91 -15.93 -3.30
N PHE A 106 -5.68 -14.83 -3.20
CA PHE A 106 -5.40 -13.57 -3.88
C PHE A 106 -5.58 -12.41 -2.89
N ILE A 107 -4.49 -11.70 -2.60
CA ILE A 107 -4.52 -10.48 -1.78
C ILE A 107 -4.41 -9.27 -2.70
N TYR A 108 -5.37 -8.36 -2.57
CA TYR A 108 -5.44 -7.12 -3.34
C TYR A 108 -5.09 -5.90 -2.48
N SER A 109 -4.11 -5.13 -2.92
CA SER A 109 -3.80 -3.84 -2.32
C SER A 109 -4.73 -2.76 -2.85
N SER A 110 -5.71 -2.36 -2.05
CA SER A 110 -6.56 -1.20 -2.24
C SER A 110 -5.98 0.03 -1.53
N THR A 111 -6.79 1.02 -1.23
CA THR A 111 -6.38 2.30 -0.64
C THR A 111 -7.41 2.80 0.37
N ALA A 112 -6.96 3.51 1.40
CA ALA A 112 -7.85 4.23 2.32
C ALA A 112 -8.69 5.32 1.62
N ASN A 113 -8.26 5.82 0.46
CA ASN A 113 -9.00 6.84 -0.28
C ASN A 113 -10.34 6.36 -0.86
N VAL A 114 -10.68 5.07 -0.74
CA VAL A 114 -12.01 4.56 -1.10
C VAL A 114 -13.08 4.99 -0.11
N TYR A 115 -12.71 5.31 1.12
CA TYR A 115 -13.64 5.74 2.15
C TYR A 115 -14.18 7.16 1.93
N GLU A 116 -15.37 7.43 2.46
CA GLU A 116 -15.87 8.79 2.59
C GLU A 116 -14.93 9.60 3.51
N PRO A 117 -14.51 10.82 3.10
CA PRO A 117 -13.70 11.67 3.97
C PRO A 117 -14.44 12.00 5.29
N THR A 118 -13.77 11.82 6.41
CA THR A 118 -14.29 12.08 7.74
C THR A 118 -13.18 12.43 8.72
N SER A 119 -13.51 13.07 9.84
CA SER A 119 -12.60 13.26 10.98
C SER A 119 -12.57 12.08 11.94
N GLU A 120 -13.53 11.16 11.80
CA GLU A 120 -13.63 9.96 12.63
C GLU A 120 -12.62 8.88 12.21
N THR A 121 -12.38 7.95 13.12
CA THR A 121 -11.53 6.79 12.81
C THR A 121 -12.25 5.82 11.87
N LEU A 122 -11.64 5.58 10.71
CA LEU A 122 -12.13 4.67 9.68
C LEU A 122 -11.90 3.21 10.10
N THR A 123 -12.96 2.43 10.03
CA THR A 123 -12.94 0.97 10.17
C THR A 123 -13.34 0.33 8.86
N GLU A 124 -13.20 -0.98 8.74
CA GLU A 124 -13.52 -1.71 7.51
C GLU A 124 -15.00 -1.63 7.10
N ILE A 125 -15.89 -1.33 8.06
CA ILE A 125 -17.33 -1.12 7.84
C ILE A 125 -17.70 0.34 7.57
N SER A 126 -16.73 1.27 7.59
CA SER A 126 -16.96 2.68 7.26
C SER A 126 -17.40 2.84 5.80
N MET A 127 -18.19 3.88 5.54
CA MET A 127 -18.81 4.13 4.22
C MET A 127 -17.74 4.26 3.13
N VAL A 128 -17.91 3.50 2.06
CA VAL A 128 -17.10 3.61 0.84
C VAL A 128 -17.75 4.64 -0.09
N LYS A 129 -17.02 5.74 -0.33
CA LYS A 129 -17.45 6.84 -1.22
C LYS A 129 -16.21 7.49 -1.84
N PRO A 130 -15.68 6.89 -2.89
CA PRO A 130 -14.45 7.37 -3.51
C PRO A 130 -14.66 8.76 -4.15
N MET A 131 -13.78 9.72 -3.81
CA MET A 131 -13.89 11.11 -4.24
C MET A 131 -12.93 11.46 -5.40
N SER A 132 -12.19 10.48 -5.94
CA SER A 132 -11.29 10.67 -7.07
C SER A 132 -11.36 9.48 -8.03
N LEU A 133 -10.92 9.69 -9.28
CA LEU A 133 -10.87 8.61 -10.29
C LEU A 133 -9.96 7.45 -9.81
N TYR A 134 -8.83 7.77 -9.17
CA TYR A 134 -7.97 6.76 -8.54
C TYR A 134 -8.72 5.94 -7.49
N ALA A 135 -9.37 6.60 -6.54
CA ALA A 135 -10.13 5.91 -5.50
C ALA A 135 -11.29 5.09 -6.09
N ALA A 136 -11.99 5.63 -7.10
CA ALA A 136 -13.06 4.92 -7.81
C ALA A 136 -12.55 3.67 -8.54
N SER A 137 -11.38 3.75 -9.20
CA SER A 137 -10.78 2.59 -9.88
C SER A 137 -10.38 1.48 -8.90
N LYS A 138 -9.86 1.85 -7.72
CA LYS A 138 -9.52 0.89 -6.67
C LYS A 138 -10.77 0.27 -6.05
N ALA A 139 -11.80 1.06 -5.74
CA ALA A 139 -13.08 0.57 -5.22
C ALA A 139 -13.80 -0.35 -6.22
N SER A 140 -13.74 -0.05 -7.52
CA SER A 140 -14.29 -0.94 -8.56
C SER A 140 -13.58 -2.29 -8.59
N ALA A 141 -12.27 -2.31 -8.41
CA ALA A 141 -11.49 -3.53 -8.33
C ALA A 141 -11.82 -4.35 -7.05
N GLU A 142 -12.07 -3.70 -5.89
CA GLU A 142 -12.53 -4.38 -4.67
C GLU A 142 -13.80 -5.20 -4.93
N ILE A 143 -14.75 -4.65 -5.72
CA ILE A 143 -16.00 -5.36 -6.07
C ILE A 143 -15.70 -6.66 -6.83
N PHE A 144 -14.79 -6.61 -7.81
CA PHE A 144 -14.38 -7.82 -8.54
C PHE A 144 -13.69 -8.82 -7.63
N VAL A 145 -12.73 -8.39 -6.80
CA VAL A 145 -12.04 -9.26 -5.84
C VAL A 145 -13.03 -9.98 -4.93
N GLY A 146 -14.04 -9.27 -4.41
CA GLY A 146 -15.11 -9.83 -3.61
C GLY A 146 -15.94 -10.88 -4.36
N GLN A 147 -16.19 -10.73 -5.68
CA GLN A 147 -16.93 -11.73 -6.47
C GLN A 147 -16.15 -13.04 -6.65
N PHE A 148 -14.81 -12.97 -6.73
CA PHE A 148 -13.96 -14.15 -6.85
C PHE A 148 -13.73 -14.89 -5.51
N SER A 149 -14.22 -14.38 -4.39
CA SER A 149 -14.15 -15.05 -3.08
C SER A 149 -14.79 -16.44 -3.04
N ARG A 150 -15.65 -16.74 -4.02
CA ARG A 150 -16.28 -18.06 -4.21
C ARG A 150 -15.40 -19.06 -4.95
N ASP A 151 -14.37 -18.59 -5.63
CA ASP A 151 -13.48 -19.42 -6.46
C ASP A 151 -12.19 -19.78 -5.74
N PHE A 152 -11.65 -18.84 -4.95
CA PHE A 152 -10.46 -19.00 -4.12
C PHE A 152 -10.47 -17.96 -2.98
N HIS A 153 -9.64 -18.16 -1.97
CA HIS A 153 -9.58 -17.24 -0.84
C HIS A 153 -9.09 -15.85 -1.26
N THR A 154 -9.90 -14.82 -1.02
CA THR A 154 -9.53 -13.43 -1.35
C THR A 154 -9.49 -12.56 -0.11
N SER A 155 -8.65 -11.52 -0.15
CA SER A 155 -8.69 -10.44 0.82
C SER A 155 -8.31 -9.10 0.19
N ILE A 156 -8.81 -8.03 0.78
CA ILE A 156 -8.61 -6.65 0.35
C ILE A 156 -7.88 -5.90 1.46
N LEU A 157 -6.71 -5.35 1.14
CA LEU A 157 -5.95 -4.48 2.04
C LEU A 157 -6.16 -3.02 1.66
N ARG A 158 -6.90 -2.26 2.44
CA ARG A 158 -7.02 -0.80 2.30
C ARG A 158 -5.81 -0.16 2.95
N VAL A 159 -4.82 0.17 2.13
CA VAL A 159 -3.55 0.74 2.57
C VAL A 159 -3.72 2.23 2.87
N PHE A 160 -3.32 2.64 4.06
CA PHE A 160 -3.25 4.03 4.51
C PHE A 160 -1.86 4.61 4.21
N THR A 161 -1.33 5.43 5.12
CA THR A 161 -0.01 6.04 4.96
C THR A 161 1.07 5.06 5.38
N VAL A 162 1.68 4.36 4.43
CA VAL A 162 2.89 3.56 4.66
C VAL A 162 4.11 4.42 4.36
N TYR A 163 5.13 4.38 5.21
CA TYR A 163 6.34 5.18 5.08
C TYR A 163 7.60 4.38 5.46
N GLY A 164 8.77 4.86 5.05
CA GLY A 164 10.06 4.25 5.35
C GLY A 164 11.19 4.74 4.46
N PRO A 165 12.39 4.17 4.64
CA PRO A 165 13.58 4.55 3.88
C PRO A 165 13.39 4.37 2.38
N MET A 166 14.10 5.18 1.58
CA MET A 166 14.05 5.19 0.12
C MET A 166 12.68 5.49 -0.52
N GLN A 167 11.65 5.82 0.25
CA GLN A 167 10.38 6.29 -0.28
C GLN A 167 10.58 7.66 -0.96
N LYS A 168 9.94 7.86 -2.13
CA LYS A 168 10.03 9.11 -2.89
C LYS A 168 8.63 9.67 -3.17
N ASN A 169 8.54 11.00 -3.23
CA ASN A 169 7.33 11.71 -3.65
C ASN A 169 6.07 11.43 -2.79
N MET A 170 6.23 10.92 -1.57
CA MET A 170 5.14 10.69 -0.62
C MET A 170 5.29 11.64 0.58
N LEU A 171 4.20 11.81 1.34
CA LEU A 171 4.07 12.86 2.34
C LEU A 171 5.28 12.93 3.30
N ILE A 172 5.62 11.83 3.98
CA ILE A 172 6.70 11.83 4.97
C ILE A 172 8.06 12.04 4.31
N ALA A 173 8.33 11.38 3.17
CA ALA A 173 9.55 11.59 2.40
C ALA A 173 9.69 13.06 1.95
N GLN A 174 8.61 13.71 1.51
CA GLN A 174 8.62 15.14 1.17
C GLN A 174 8.88 16.03 2.37
N MET A 175 8.41 15.65 3.58
CA MET A 175 8.72 16.43 4.79
C MET A 175 10.20 16.34 5.15
N ILE A 176 10.82 15.17 5.02
CA ILE A 176 12.27 14.99 5.19
C ILE A 176 13.03 15.91 4.20
N GLU A 177 12.69 15.83 2.91
CA GLU A 177 13.30 16.62 1.86
C GLU A 177 13.17 18.14 2.11
N ARG A 178 11.95 18.60 2.47
CA ARG A 178 11.69 20.01 2.77
C ARG A 178 12.47 20.52 3.99
N LEU A 179 12.57 19.71 5.04
CA LEU A 179 13.34 20.05 6.23
C LEU A 179 14.83 20.17 5.91
N GLN A 180 15.39 19.23 5.14
CA GLN A 180 16.80 19.26 4.71
C GLN A 180 17.11 20.47 3.83
N ASN A 181 16.17 20.90 2.99
CA ASN A 181 16.31 22.05 2.10
C ASN A 181 15.90 23.39 2.75
N SER A 182 15.39 23.38 3.98
CA SER A 182 14.80 24.56 4.64
C SER A 182 13.60 25.16 3.88
N ASP A 183 12.91 24.32 3.09
CA ASP A 183 11.71 24.72 2.35
C ASP A 183 10.53 24.96 3.30
N GLU A 184 9.61 25.82 2.87
CA GLU A 184 8.40 26.13 3.65
C GLU A 184 7.47 24.92 3.73
N ILE A 185 6.98 24.60 4.94
CA ILE A 185 5.98 23.55 5.22
C ILE A 185 4.68 24.21 5.67
N SER A 186 3.65 24.08 4.85
CA SER A 186 2.32 24.64 5.14
C SER A 186 1.48 23.69 5.99
N LEU A 187 0.90 24.21 7.07
CA LEU A 187 0.08 23.48 8.03
C LEU A 187 -1.30 24.13 8.16
N ALA A 188 -2.34 23.54 7.57
CA ALA A 188 -3.71 23.99 7.72
C ALA A 188 -4.15 23.88 9.20
N GLY A 189 -4.67 24.97 9.75
CA GLY A 189 -5.08 25.05 11.16
C GLY A 189 -3.96 24.72 12.15
N GLY A 190 -2.69 24.88 11.75
CA GLY A 190 -1.51 24.58 12.55
C GLY A 190 -1.22 23.08 12.76
N GLN A 191 -2.07 22.18 12.30
CA GLN A 191 -1.92 20.72 12.44
C GLN A 191 -1.67 20.01 11.10
N GLY A 192 -2.17 20.58 9.98
CA GLY A 192 -2.11 19.97 8.68
C GLY A 192 -3.08 18.80 8.53
N ILE A 193 -2.59 17.59 8.27
CA ILE A 193 -3.41 16.38 8.17
C ILE A 193 -3.17 15.44 9.36
N PHE A 194 -4.24 14.82 9.87
CA PHE A 194 -4.14 13.73 10.85
C PHE A 194 -4.08 12.39 10.15
N LEU A 195 -3.17 11.51 10.59
CA LEU A 195 -2.83 10.24 9.97
C LEU A 195 -2.65 9.13 11.01
N THR A 196 -2.63 7.89 10.54
CA THR A 196 -2.13 6.70 11.26
C THR A 196 -1.02 6.05 10.45
N PRO A 197 0.21 6.61 10.45
CA PRO A 197 1.31 6.11 9.62
C PRO A 197 1.76 4.72 10.06
N LEU A 198 2.07 3.85 9.09
CA LEU A 198 2.58 2.50 9.31
C LEU A 198 3.97 2.39 8.71
N TYR A 199 4.94 1.93 9.51
CA TYR A 199 6.29 1.73 9.01
C TYR A 199 6.35 0.58 8.00
N ILE A 200 7.20 0.68 7.00
CA ILE A 200 7.22 -0.23 5.84
C ILE A 200 7.50 -1.68 6.21
N SER A 201 8.38 -1.95 7.19
CA SER A 201 8.65 -3.33 7.60
C SER A 201 7.42 -3.98 8.23
N ASP A 202 6.64 -3.26 9.03
CA ASP A 202 5.41 -3.78 9.62
C ASP A 202 4.35 -4.03 8.54
N ALA A 203 4.22 -3.10 7.58
CA ALA A 203 3.31 -3.28 6.45
C ALA A 203 3.64 -4.54 5.66
N ALA A 204 4.92 -4.77 5.35
CA ALA A 204 5.36 -5.95 4.63
C ALA A 204 5.17 -7.23 5.45
N GLN A 205 5.48 -7.23 6.74
CA GLN A 205 5.28 -8.39 7.61
C GLN A 205 3.80 -8.75 7.77
N LEU A 206 2.92 -7.76 7.97
CA LEU A 206 1.47 -7.99 8.04
C LEU A 206 0.92 -8.58 6.72
N MET A 207 1.39 -8.10 5.57
CA MET A 207 1.03 -8.68 4.27
C MET A 207 1.48 -10.14 4.14
N LEU A 208 2.68 -10.47 4.60
CA LEU A 208 3.22 -11.83 4.54
C LEU A 208 2.48 -12.78 5.49
N GLN A 209 2.23 -12.36 6.73
CA GLN A 209 1.45 -13.17 7.66
C GLN A 209 0.02 -13.40 7.15
N LEU A 210 -0.59 -12.39 6.52
CA LEU A 210 -1.90 -12.54 5.90
C LEU A 210 -1.87 -13.51 4.71
N LEU A 211 -0.77 -13.58 3.94
CA LEU A 211 -0.60 -14.58 2.87
C LEU A 211 -0.68 -16.00 3.38
N ASP A 212 -0.14 -16.28 4.56
CA ASP A 212 -0.12 -17.60 5.15
C ASP A 212 -1.37 -17.93 5.99
N SER A 213 -2.09 -16.92 6.48
CA SER A 213 -3.30 -17.13 7.28
C SER A 213 -4.51 -17.39 6.39
N PHE A 214 -5.33 -18.39 6.76
CA PHE A 214 -6.65 -18.67 6.18
C PHE A 214 -7.76 -18.59 7.24
N ASP A 215 -7.46 -18.04 8.42
CA ASP A 215 -8.37 -18.02 9.58
C ASP A 215 -9.32 -16.81 9.57
N TYR A 216 -9.78 -16.40 8.36
CA TYR A 216 -10.74 -15.32 8.15
C TYR A 216 -11.64 -15.62 6.96
N GLU A 217 -12.74 -14.89 6.81
CA GLU A 217 -13.68 -15.12 5.72
C GLU A 217 -13.11 -14.66 4.37
N SER A 218 -13.30 -15.48 3.33
CA SER A 218 -12.89 -15.09 1.98
C SER A 218 -13.69 -13.89 1.49
N GLY A 219 -12.99 -12.86 1.02
CA GLY A 219 -13.56 -11.56 0.66
C GLY A 219 -13.40 -10.49 1.75
N ASP A 220 -12.84 -10.84 2.89
CA ASP A 220 -12.62 -9.90 3.99
C ASP A 220 -11.75 -8.70 3.60
N VAL A 221 -12.11 -7.56 4.18
CA VAL A 221 -11.38 -6.30 4.06
C VAL A 221 -10.60 -6.04 5.34
N PHE A 222 -9.39 -5.50 5.21
CA PHE A 222 -8.52 -5.10 6.31
C PHE A 222 -7.93 -3.72 6.07
N ASN A 223 -7.95 -2.87 7.09
CA ASN A 223 -7.20 -1.62 7.09
C ASN A 223 -5.73 -1.90 7.42
N LEU A 224 -4.83 -1.48 6.54
CA LEU A 224 -3.39 -1.55 6.75
C LEU A 224 -2.87 -0.17 7.11
N CYS A 225 -2.75 0.11 8.41
CA CYS A 225 -2.35 1.39 8.99
C CYS A 225 -1.67 1.20 10.34
N GLY A 226 -1.02 2.24 10.85
CA GLY A 226 -0.49 2.27 12.20
C GLY A 226 -1.59 2.42 13.24
N SER A 227 -1.26 2.21 14.52
CA SER A 227 -2.18 2.34 15.66
C SER A 227 -2.20 3.74 16.28
N GLN A 228 -1.14 4.52 16.05
CA GLN A 228 -0.99 5.86 16.61
C GLN A 228 -1.54 6.92 15.66
N LYS A 229 -2.55 7.68 16.12
CA LYS A 229 -2.99 8.90 15.45
C LYS A 229 -1.94 9.99 15.69
N THR A 230 -1.51 10.66 14.62
CA THR A 230 -0.57 11.78 14.68
C THR A 230 -0.96 12.89 13.72
N SER A 231 -0.52 14.13 13.94
CA SER A 231 -0.67 15.23 13.00
C SER A 231 0.60 15.40 12.14
N LEU A 232 0.45 16.07 10.99
CA LEU A 232 1.60 16.45 10.18
C LEU A 232 2.57 17.35 10.96
N ALA A 233 2.04 18.26 11.81
CA ALA A 233 2.85 19.11 12.66
C ALA A 233 3.71 18.30 13.65
N GLU A 234 3.16 17.24 14.26
CA GLU A 234 3.91 16.34 15.14
C GLU A 234 5.01 15.58 14.37
N ILE A 235 4.68 15.04 13.19
CA ILE A 235 5.67 14.37 12.32
C ILE A 235 6.82 15.32 11.97
N VAL A 236 6.51 16.56 11.56
CA VAL A 236 7.51 17.58 11.23
C VAL A 236 8.36 17.95 12.45
N SER A 237 7.74 18.06 13.63
CA SER A 237 8.47 18.37 14.88
C SER A 237 9.47 17.26 15.22
N ILE A 238 9.08 15.99 15.13
CA ILE A 238 9.95 14.83 15.38
C ILE A 238 11.10 14.80 14.35
N LEU A 239 10.77 14.94 13.06
CA LEU A 239 11.78 14.95 12.00
C LEU A 239 12.78 16.11 12.14
N ALA A 240 12.30 17.29 12.54
CA ALA A 240 13.15 18.46 12.76
C ALA A 240 14.15 18.24 13.92
N GLN A 241 13.74 17.52 14.97
CA GLN A 241 14.63 17.11 16.07
C GLN A 241 15.66 16.08 15.60
N ILE A 242 15.23 15.05 14.84
CA ILE A 242 16.14 14.01 14.30
C ILE A 242 17.20 14.63 13.36
N LEU A 243 16.77 15.56 12.50
CA LEU A 243 17.65 16.21 11.51
C LEU A 243 18.43 17.39 12.09
N GLU A 244 18.19 17.77 13.35
CA GLU A 244 18.79 18.93 14.03
C GLU A 244 18.59 20.25 13.26
N VAL A 245 17.40 20.43 12.65
CA VAL A 245 17.05 21.63 11.86
C VAL A 245 15.86 22.37 12.47
N LYS A 246 15.77 23.66 12.19
CA LYS A 246 14.58 24.46 12.54
C LYS A 246 13.61 24.46 11.36
N PRO A 247 12.36 23.97 11.53
CA PRO A 247 11.41 23.94 10.45
C PRO A 247 10.93 25.36 10.06
N ASN A 248 10.77 25.60 8.77
CA ASN A 248 10.15 26.82 8.24
C ASN A 248 8.64 26.54 8.04
N LEU A 249 7.82 26.96 9.01
CA LEU A 249 6.39 26.64 9.06
C LEU A 249 5.54 27.83 8.63
N LEU A 250 4.62 27.60 7.70
CA LEU A 250 3.52 28.48 7.33
C LEU A 250 2.21 27.92 7.90
N ILE A 251 1.65 28.57 8.90
CA ILE A 251 0.32 28.23 9.40
C ILE A 251 -0.71 28.94 8.53
N THR A 252 -1.60 28.13 7.90
CA THR A 252 -2.67 28.66 7.05
C THR A 252 -4.03 28.51 7.72
N ASP A 253 -4.92 29.43 7.41
CA ASP A 253 -6.33 29.30 7.77
C ASP A 253 -6.93 28.10 7.03
N GLY A 254 -7.55 27.19 7.76
CA GLY A 254 -8.16 26.00 7.19
C GLY A 254 -8.40 24.92 8.24
N THR A 255 -9.34 24.05 7.94
CA THR A 255 -9.61 22.88 8.78
C THR A 255 -8.59 21.79 8.46
N PRO A 256 -7.90 21.21 9.46
CA PRO A 256 -7.07 20.05 9.28
C PRO A 256 -7.84 18.89 8.63
N SER A 257 -7.27 18.25 7.62
CA SER A 257 -7.85 17.05 7.03
C SER A 257 -7.49 15.81 7.86
N SER A 258 -8.15 14.69 7.57
CA SER A 258 -7.95 13.45 8.32
C SER A 258 -7.97 12.23 7.42
N LEU A 259 -7.06 11.30 7.66
CA LEU A 259 -7.05 9.96 7.08
C LEU A 259 -6.58 8.99 8.18
N ILE A 260 -7.46 8.75 9.15
CA ILE A 260 -7.19 7.99 10.36
C ILE A 260 -7.86 6.63 10.23
N GLY A 261 -7.09 5.55 10.23
CA GLY A 261 -7.58 4.18 10.19
C GLY A 261 -7.44 3.46 11.53
N SER A 262 -8.24 2.42 11.73
CA SER A 262 -8.06 1.44 12.79
C SER A 262 -7.44 0.16 12.23
N PRO A 263 -6.26 -0.27 12.70
CA PRO A 263 -5.65 -1.54 12.30
C PRO A 263 -6.17 -2.74 13.11
N LYS A 264 -7.14 -2.51 13.98
CA LYS A 264 -7.55 -3.48 15.01
C LYS A 264 -7.84 -4.86 14.42
N LYS A 265 -8.61 -4.94 13.33
CA LYS A 265 -9.04 -6.20 12.73
C LYS A 265 -7.84 -7.06 12.27
N ILE A 266 -6.87 -6.47 11.57
CA ILE A 266 -5.72 -7.20 11.06
C ILE A 266 -4.74 -7.57 12.19
N LEU A 267 -4.53 -6.69 13.16
CA LEU A 267 -3.64 -6.94 14.29
C LEU A 267 -4.16 -8.06 15.20
N GLU A 268 -5.47 -8.09 15.47
CA GLU A 268 -6.11 -9.16 16.25
C GLU A 268 -6.07 -10.49 15.50
N LEU A 269 -6.40 -10.51 14.20
CA LEU A 269 -6.34 -11.71 13.38
C LEU A 269 -4.96 -12.34 13.39
N LEU A 270 -3.91 -11.52 13.19
CA LEU A 270 -2.54 -12.01 13.04
C LEU A 270 -1.78 -12.08 14.38
N ASN A 271 -2.44 -11.74 15.48
CA ASN A 271 -1.82 -11.65 16.81
C ASN A 271 -0.52 -10.82 16.79
N TYR A 272 -0.55 -9.70 16.06
CA TYR A 272 0.60 -8.81 15.85
C TYR A 272 0.54 -7.63 16.80
N SER A 273 1.48 -7.55 17.74
CA SER A 273 1.44 -6.55 18.83
C SER A 273 2.55 -5.49 18.77
N ASN A 274 3.62 -5.74 18.02
CA ASN A 274 4.84 -4.94 18.09
C ASN A 274 5.04 -4.11 16.82
N LEU A 275 4.15 -3.13 16.59
CA LEU A 275 4.38 -2.14 15.53
C LEU A 275 5.56 -1.24 15.89
N THR A 276 6.39 -0.94 14.90
CA THR A 276 7.46 0.06 14.99
C THR A 276 6.85 1.40 15.44
N SER A 277 7.43 2.00 16.47
CA SER A 277 6.96 3.31 16.95
C SER A 277 7.17 4.39 15.89
N LEU A 278 6.35 5.46 15.95
CA LEU A 278 6.50 6.59 15.01
C LEU A 278 7.90 7.20 15.08
N GLN A 279 8.43 7.40 16.29
CA GLN A 279 9.76 7.93 16.51
C GLN A 279 10.83 7.08 15.82
N GLU A 280 10.87 5.78 16.11
CA GLU A 280 11.83 4.84 15.53
C GLU A 280 11.73 4.78 13.99
N GLY A 281 10.50 4.67 13.46
CA GLY A 281 10.29 4.62 12.01
C GLY A 281 10.73 5.90 11.29
N LEU A 282 10.55 7.08 11.91
CA LEU A 282 11.02 8.36 11.37
C LEU A 282 12.56 8.47 11.43
N GLU A 283 13.19 8.01 12.52
CA GLU A 283 14.65 7.92 12.62
C GLU A 283 15.25 7.05 11.52
N LEU A 284 14.69 5.85 11.31
CA LEU A 284 15.13 4.95 10.24
C LEU A 284 14.89 5.52 8.84
N SER A 285 13.88 6.39 8.68
CA SER A 285 13.54 6.99 7.38
C SER A 285 14.40 8.21 7.05
N ALA A 286 14.86 8.96 8.06
CA ALA A 286 15.62 10.19 7.88
C ALA A 286 17.14 9.97 7.74
N ASN A 287 17.67 8.83 8.19
CA ASN A 287 19.09 8.50 8.21
C ASN A 287 19.60 7.75 6.96
N VAL A 288 18.93 7.88 5.82
CA VAL A 288 19.27 7.18 4.56
C VAL A 288 19.72 8.15 3.50
#